data_2ae8eda9a0210f5112f2d7e991a92e28
#
_entry.id   2ae8eda9a0210f5112f2d7e991a92e28
#
_cell.length_a   1.000
_cell.length_b   1.000
_cell.length_c   1.000
_cell.angle_alpha   90.00
_cell.angle_beta   90.00
_cell.angle_gamma   90.00
#
_symmetry.space_group_name_H-M   'P 1'
#
loop_
_entity.id
_entity.type
_entity.pdbx_description
1 polymer ?
#
loop_
_entity_poly.entity_id
_entity_poly.type
_entity_poly.pdbx_seq_one_letter_code
_entity_poly.pdbx_strand_id
1 'polypeptide(L)'
;MSDAAKPQPVALRAADVAPRTKPSVYPEPFFSRMARREKRQLGDVFGLKNFGVNLTRIAPGGESSLLHRHSRQDEFIYILEGTPTLVTDDGEFALAPGMCAGFPAGGIAHQLVNRSDAGVVYLEVGDRTAGDEGSYPNDDIKAELDPDGQWRFSRKDGTPY
;
A
#
# COMPACT_ATOMS: atom_id res chain seq x y z
N MET A 1 -31.04 7.87 -20.61
CA MET A 1 -31.35 7.42 -19.25
C MET A 1 -30.11 7.71 -18.43
N SER A 2 -30.14 8.70 -17.53
CA SER A 2 -28.98 9.02 -16.67
C SER A 2 -28.84 7.89 -15.66
N ASP A 3 -27.72 7.20 -15.71
CA ASP A 3 -27.33 6.23 -14.71
C ASP A 3 -27.08 7.03 -13.41
N ALA A 4 -28.11 7.13 -12.56
CA ALA A 4 -27.99 7.80 -11.28
C ALA A 4 -26.95 7.03 -10.46
N ALA A 5 -25.80 7.64 -10.23
CA ALA A 5 -24.74 7.07 -9.41
C ALA A 5 -25.36 6.57 -8.08
N LYS A 6 -25.13 5.29 -7.76
CA LYS A 6 -25.62 4.75 -6.48
C LYS A 6 -25.12 5.63 -5.35
N PRO A 7 -26.00 6.01 -4.40
CA PRO A 7 -25.59 6.82 -3.27
C PRO A 7 -24.46 6.10 -2.50
N GLN A 8 -23.42 6.86 -2.16
CA GLN A 8 -22.31 6.32 -1.38
C GLN A 8 -22.80 5.96 0.03
N PRO A 9 -22.35 4.84 0.60
CA PRO A 9 -22.74 4.46 1.95
C PRO A 9 -22.20 5.47 2.97
N VAL A 10 -22.94 5.69 4.07
CA VAL A 10 -22.46 6.49 5.20
C VAL A 10 -21.62 5.64 6.16
N ALA A 11 -21.95 4.37 6.28
CA ALA A 11 -21.23 3.39 7.10
C ALA A 11 -21.40 1.99 6.52
N LEU A 12 -20.39 1.16 6.72
CA LEU A 12 -20.42 -0.25 6.35
C LEU A 12 -19.41 -1.05 7.20
N ARG A 13 -19.52 -2.36 7.16
CA ARG A 13 -18.53 -3.24 7.77
C ARG A 13 -17.34 -3.36 6.78
N ALA A 14 -16.14 -3.02 7.22
CA ALA A 14 -14.93 -3.03 6.37
C ALA A 14 -14.66 -4.39 5.70
N ALA A 15 -14.97 -5.49 6.40
CA ALA A 15 -14.83 -6.85 5.87
C ALA A 15 -15.77 -7.17 4.70
N ASP A 16 -16.87 -6.42 4.54
CA ASP A 16 -17.84 -6.61 3.46
C ASP A 16 -17.43 -5.88 2.16
N VAL A 17 -16.41 -5.01 2.22
CA VAL A 17 -15.85 -4.39 1.01
C VAL A 17 -15.11 -5.45 0.21
N ALA A 18 -15.46 -5.62 -1.07
CA ALA A 18 -14.79 -6.58 -1.93
C ALA A 18 -13.29 -6.25 -2.06
N PRO A 19 -12.42 -7.26 -2.02
CA PRO A 19 -11.00 -7.04 -2.26
C PRO A 19 -10.77 -6.54 -3.70
N ARG A 20 -9.70 -5.77 -3.88
CA ARG A 20 -9.25 -5.31 -5.19
C ARG A 20 -8.90 -6.51 -6.08
N THR A 21 -9.36 -6.50 -7.32
CA THR A 21 -9.17 -7.61 -8.27
C THR A 21 -7.72 -7.81 -8.70
N LYS A 22 -6.93 -6.72 -8.74
CA LYS A 22 -5.49 -6.78 -9.03
C LYS A 22 -4.69 -6.70 -7.72
N PRO A 23 -3.78 -7.64 -7.42
CA PRO A 23 -2.98 -7.60 -6.19
C PRO A 23 -2.00 -6.42 -6.17
N SER A 24 -1.55 -5.94 -7.34
CA SER A 24 -0.57 -4.86 -7.44
C SER A 24 -0.69 -4.09 -8.75
N VAL A 25 -0.07 -2.90 -8.79
CA VAL A 25 0.20 -2.13 -10.01
C VAL A 25 1.65 -2.31 -10.48
N TYR A 26 2.50 -2.99 -9.70
CA TYR A 26 3.88 -3.26 -10.10
C TYR A 26 3.97 -4.07 -11.40
N PRO A 27 5.00 -3.84 -12.23
CA PRO A 27 5.34 -4.75 -13.34
C PRO A 27 5.95 -6.06 -12.81
N GLU A 28 6.05 -7.07 -13.68
CA GLU A 28 6.87 -8.24 -13.36
C GLU A 28 8.38 -7.89 -13.34
N PRO A 29 9.18 -8.50 -12.49
CA PRO A 29 8.86 -9.64 -11.61
C PRO A 29 8.23 -9.24 -10.26
N PHE A 30 8.06 -7.96 -10.00
CA PHE A 30 7.59 -7.45 -8.69
C PHE A 30 6.10 -7.71 -8.46
N PHE A 31 5.30 -7.78 -9.52
CA PHE A 31 3.88 -8.11 -9.43
C PHE A 31 3.65 -9.45 -8.71
N SER A 32 4.38 -10.49 -9.11
CA SER A 32 4.27 -11.84 -8.52
C SER A 32 4.62 -11.86 -7.03
N ARG A 33 5.50 -11.00 -6.55
CA ARG A 33 5.84 -10.88 -5.12
C ARG A 33 4.63 -10.45 -4.28
N MET A 34 3.67 -9.75 -4.88
CA MET A 34 2.47 -9.24 -4.20
C MET A 34 1.31 -10.26 -4.14
N ALA A 35 1.48 -11.48 -4.63
CA ALA A 35 0.42 -12.49 -4.71
C ALA A 35 -0.17 -12.89 -3.35
N ARG A 36 0.56 -12.67 -2.25
CA ARG A 36 0.13 -12.99 -0.88
C ARG A 36 -0.48 -11.80 -0.13
N ARG A 37 -0.82 -10.74 -0.85
CA ARG A 37 -1.44 -9.52 -0.32
C ARG A 37 -2.84 -9.32 -0.88
N GLU A 38 -3.80 -9.04 -0.01
CA GLU A 38 -5.17 -8.64 -0.36
C GLU A 38 -5.43 -7.23 0.18
N LYS A 39 -5.99 -6.34 -0.65
CA LYS A 39 -6.37 -4.97 -0.25
C LYS A 39 -7.85 -4.72 -0.50
N ARG A 40 -8.54 -4.15 0.49
CA ARG A 40 -9.90 -3.63 0.42
C ARG A 40 -9.85 -2.11 0.50
N GLN A 41 -10.22 -1.43 -0.58
CA GLN A 41 -10.07 0.03 -0.73
C GLN A 41 -11.24 0.75 -0.04
N LEU A 42 -11.20 0.87 1.28
CA LEU A 42 -12.27 1.44 2.09
C LEU A 42 -12.55 2.91 1.74
N GLY A 43 -11.51 3.71 1.54
CA GLY A 43 -11.65 5.13 1.21
C GLY A 43 -12.41 5.36 -0.09
N ASP A 44 -12.20 4.53 -1.09
CA ASP A 44 -12.82 4.67 -2.40
C ASP A 44 -14.33 4.40 -2.36
N VAL A 45 -14.78 3.47 -1.49
CA VAL A 45 -16.20 3.18 -1.31
C VAL A 45 -16.97 4.39 -0.77
N PHE A 46 -16.33 5.20 0.07
CA PHE A 46 -16.89 6.45 0.59
C PHE A 46 -16.62 7.68 -0.30
N GLY A 47 -15.91 7.49 -1.44
CA GLY A 47 -15.57 8.59 -2.34
C GLY A 47 -14.53 9.57 -1.79
N LEU A 48 -13.69 9.16 -0.85
CA LEU A 48 -12.62 10.01 -0.30
C LEU A 48 -11.58 10.31 -1.38
N LYS A 49 -11.16 11.58 -1.47
CA LYS A 49 -10.25 12.06 -2.52
C LYS A 49 -8.86 12.44 -2.03
N ASN A 50 -8.75 12.99 -0.82
CA ASN A 50 -7.49 13.54 -0.33
C ASN A 50 -6.53 12.47 0.18
N PHE A 51 -7.04 11.32 0.60
CA PHE A 51 -6.26 10.19 1.10
C PHE A 51 -6.94 8.86 0.77
N GLY A 52 -6.15 7.81 0.70
CA GLY A 52 -6.62 6.43 0.61
C GLY A 52 -6.65 5.77 1.97
N VAL A 53 -7.64 4.90 2.21
CA VAL A 53 -7.69 4.01 3.37
C VAL A 53 -7.91 2.60 2.87
N ASN A 54 -7.01 1.69 3.20
CA ASN A 54 -7.13 0.29 2.83
C ASN A 54 -7.12 -0.60 4.08
N LEU A 55 -7.99 -1.60 4.09
CA LEU A 55 -7.83 -2.77 4.95
C LEU A 55 -7.01 -3.79 4.18
N THR A 56 -5.80 -4.07 4.67
CA THR A 56 -4.84 -4.93 3.96
C THR A 56 -4.57 -6.19 4.77
N ARG A 57 -4.55 -7.33 4.08
CA ARG A 57 -4.18 -8.63 4.64
C ARG A 57 -2.92 -9.14 3.94
N ILE A 58 -1.98 -9.67 4.73
CA ILE A 58 -0.76 -10.34 4.24
C ILE A 58 -0.76 -11.78 4.75
N ALA A 59 -0.82 -12.74 3.84
CA ALA A 59 -0.69 -14.16 4.19
C ALA A 59 0.74 -14.50 4.64
N PRO A 60 0.96 -15.65 5.30
CA PRO A 60 2.30 -16.10 5.67
C PRO A 60 3.28 -16.06 4.50
N GLY A 61 4.48 -15.52 4.74
CA GLY A 61 5.54 -15.33 3.73
C GLY A 61 5.28 -14.21 2.72
N GLY A 62 4.22 -13.40 2.91
CA GLY A 62 3.92 -12.26 2.05
C GLY A 62 4.54 -10.95 2.52
N GLU A 63 4.43 -9.93 1.67
CA GLU A 63 4.92 -8.58 1.92
C GLU A 63 3.89 -7.51 1.50
N SER A 64 3.93 -6.34 2.15
CA SER A 64 3.00 -5.24 1.88
C SER A 64 3.28 -4.54 0.56
N SER A 65 4.54 -4.42 0.22
CA SER A 65 5.10 -3.69 -0.93
C SER A 65 6.56 -4.11 -1.08
N LEU A 66 7.26 -3.61 -2.09
CA LEU A 66 8.72 -3.54 -2.06
C LEU A 66 9.16 -2.56 -0.97
N LEU A 67 10.40 -2.66 -0.49
CA LEU A 67 10.99 -1.63 0.36
C LEU A 67 11.03 -0.31 -0.42
N HIS A 68 10.31 0.71 0.02
CA HIS A 68 10.14 1.96 -0.72
C HIS A 68 9.93 3.16 0.20
N ARG A 69 10.11 4.34 -0.37
CA ARG A 69 9.74 5.63 0.21
C ARG A 69 9.06 6.50 -0.83
N HIS A 70 8.23 7.41 -0.36
CA HIS A 70 7.54 8.42 -1.15
C HIS A 70 8.23 9.77 -1.06
N SER A 71 8.25 10.52 -2.16
CA SER A 71 8.85 11.86 -2.21
C SER A 71 7.93 12.94 -1.61
N ARG A 72 6.60 12.78 -1.75
CA ARG A 72 5.59 13.80 -1.41
C ARG A 72 4.40 13.27 -0.62
N GLN A 73 4.14 11.98 -0.60
CA GLN A 73 3.01 11.39 0.10
C GLN A 73 3.41 10.86 1.46
N ASP A 74 2.59 11.15 2.47
CA ASP A 74 2.70 10.56 3.79
C ASP A 74 1.96 9.22 3.82
N GLU A 75 2.48 8.26 4.58
CA GLU A 75 1.81 7.00 4.85
C GLU A 75 1.74 6.71 6.36
N PHE A 76 0.68 6.02 6.75
CA PHE A 76 0.45 5.58 8.13
C PHE A 76 -0.14 4.16 8.11
N ILE A 77 0.29 3.34 9.07
CA ILE A 77 -0.24 2.01 9.27
C ILE A 77 -0.66 1.78 10.73
N TYR A 78 -1.68 0.95 10.93
CA TYR A 78 -2.13 0.51 12.25
C TYR A 78 -2.40 -1.00 12.21
N ILE A 79 -1.72 -1.77 13.06
CA ILE A 79 -1.82 -3.23 13.09
C ILE A 79 -3.08 -3.65 13.84
N LEU A 80 -3.93 -4.43 13.19
CA LEU A 80 -5.16 -4.99 13.75
C LEU A 80 -4.97 -6.44 14.22
N GLU A 81 -4.29 -7.26 13.42
CA GLU A 81 -4.08 -8.69 13.70
C GLU A 81 -2.68 -9.14 13.23
N GLY A 82 -2.14 -10.12 13.91
CA GLY A 82 -0.86 -10.74 13.56
C GLY A 82 0.37 -9.94 14.02
N THR A 83 1.54 -10.43 13.66
CA THR A 83 2.83 -9.89 14.12
C THR A 83 3.78 -9.69 12.93
N PRO A 84 3.55 -8.65 12.09
CA PRO A 84 4.45 -8.37 10.98
C PRO A 84 5.78 -7.83 11.46
N THR A 85 6.81 -7.98 10.62
CA THR A 85 8.07 -7.27 10.75
C THR A 85 8.02 -6.02 9.87
N LEU A 86 8.22 -4.85 10.48
CA LEU A 86 8.49 -3.61 9.76
C LEU A 86 9.97 -3.57 9.40
N VAL A 87 10.27 -3.58 8.11
CA VAL A 87 11.63 -3.45 7.57
C VAL A 87 11.82 -2.01 7.11
N THR A 88 12.93 -1.38 7.52
CA THR A 88 13.29 -0.01 7.16
C THR A 88 14.77 0.09 6.81
N ASP A 89 15.22 1.25 6.32
CA ASP A 89 16.65 1.55 6.13
C ASP A 89 17.44 1.50 7.45
N ASP A 90 16.77 1.80 8.58
CA ASP A 90 17.41 1.88 9.90
C ASP A 90 17.33 0.57 10.70
N GLY A 91 16.72 -0.48 10.14
CA GLY A 91 16.59 -1.78 10.79
C GLY A 91 15.19 -2.38 10.74
N GLU A 92 15.00 -3.41 11.52
CA GLU A 92 13.76 -4.17 11.57
C GLU A 92 13.09 -4.06 12.93
N PHE A 93 11.76 -3.96 12.94
CA PHE A 93 10.94 -3.79 14.13
C PHE A 93 9.81 -4.82 14.12
N ALA A 94 9.69 -5.60 15.18
CA ALA A 94 8.54 -6.47 15.37
C ALA A 94 7.32 -5.63 15.78
N LEU A 95 6.22 -5.73 15.03
CA LEU A 95 4.96 -5.07 15.35
C LEU A 95 3.95 -6.09 15.88
N ALA A 96 2.98 -5.58 16.63
CA ALA A 96 1.89 -6.35 17.22
C ALA A 96 0.56 -5.57 17.11
N PRO A 97 -0.60 -6.22 17.30
CA PRO A 97 -1.88 -5.53 17.32
C PRO A 97 -1.90 -4.34 18.27
N GLY A 98 -2.44 -3.20 17.82
CA GLY A 98 -2.44 -1.94 18.56
C GLY A 98 -1.22 -1.05 18.31
N MET A 99 -0.18 -1.55 17.67
CA MET A 99 0.97 -0.72 17.25
C MET A 99 0.69 -0.02 15.92
N CYS A 100 1.33 1.13 15.74
CA CYS A 100 1.25 1.91 14.51
C CYS A 100 2.64 2.42 14.10
N ALA A 101 2.77 2.79 12.82
CA ALA A 101 3.94 3.47 12.29
C ALA A 101 3.51 4.52 11.26
N GLY A 102 4.30 5.59 11.12
CA GLY A 102 4.08 6.66 10.17
C GLY A 102 5.35 6.96 9.38
N PHE A 103 5.16 7.27 8.11
CA PHE A 103 6.24 7.48 7.14
C PHE A 103 6.00 8.82 6.44
N PRO A 104 6.63 9.91 6.91
CA PRO A 104 6.49 11.21 6.28
C PRO A 104 7.14 11.22 4.89
N ALA A 105 6.63 12.07 4.03
CA ALA A 105 7.19 12.33 2.71
C ALA A 105 8.70 12.62 2.78
N GLY A 106 9.47 12.02 1.88
CA GLY A 106 10.93 12.13 1.87
C GLY A 106 11.65 11.42 3.02
N GLY A 107 10.90 10.65 3.83
CA GLY A 107 11.43 9.95 5.00
C GLY A 107 12.10 8.61 4.67
N ILE A 108 12.09 7.73 5.65
CA ILE A 108 12.73 6.42 5.61
C ILE A 108 11.98 5.45 4.67
N ALA A 109 12.72 4.60 3.96
CA ALA A 109 12.10 3.51 3.21
C ALA A 109 11.54 2.45 4.17
N HIS A 110 10.40 1.88 3.79
CA HIS A 110 9.66 0.96 4.64
C HIS A 110 8.93 -0.13 3.85
N GLN A 111 8.68 -1.25 4.53
CA GLN A 111 7.83 -2.34 4.05
C GLN A 111 7.42 -3.22 5.25
N LEU A 112 6.23 -3.83 5.18
CA LEU A 112 5.86 -4.91 6.11
C LEU A 112 6.12 -6.26 5.47
N VAL A 113 6.70 -7.18 6.24
CA VAL A 113 6.90 -8.57 5.86
C VAL A 113 6.24 -9.47 6.90
N ASN A 114 5.43 -10.42 6.44
CA ASN A 114 4.85 -11.42 7.32
C ASN A 114 5.72 -12.68 7.34
N ARG A 115 6.57 -12.80 8.35
CA ARG A 115 7.43 -13.97 8.57
C ARG A 115 6.81 -15.01 9.51
N SER A 116 5.58 -14.74 9.99
CA SER A 116 4.84 -15.67 10.87
C SER A 116 4.06 -16.70 10.04
N ASP A 117 3.52 -17.69 10.72
CA ASP A 117 2.64 -18.71 10.15
C ASP A 117 1.14 -18.32 10.18
N ALA A 118 0.82 -17.15 10.72
CA ALA A 118 -0.53 -16.58 10.77
C ALA A 118 -0.70 -15.40 9.81
N GLY A 119 -1.94 -15.05 9.48
CA GLY A 119 -2.23 -13.87 8.67
C GLY A 119 -2.00 -12.58 9.46
N VAL A 120 -1.61 -11.52 8.77
CA VAL A 120 -1.51 -10.15 9.28
C VAL A 120 -2.62 -9.31 8.69
N VAL A 121 -3.28 -8.48 9.50
CA VAL A 121 -4.30 -7.51 9.05
C VAL A 121 -3.95 -6.14 9.61
N TYR A 122 -3.95 -5.13 8.76
CA TYR A 122 -3.64 -3.76 9.15
C TYR A 122 -4.43 -2.74 8.32
N LEU A 123 -4.62 -1.55 8.89
CA LEU A 123 -5.05 -0.38 8.15
C LEU A 123 -3.83 0.33 7.55
N GLU A 124 -3.99 0.76 6.31
CA GLU A 124 -3.01 1.55 5.56
C GLU A 124 -3.71 2.84 5.13
N VAL A 125 -3.13 3.97 5.52
CA VAL A 125 -3.61 5.30 5.14
C VAL A 125 -2.49 6.01 4.42
N GLY A 126 -2.74 6.50 3.22
CA GLY A 126 -1.77 7.27 2.44
C GLY A 126 -2.45 8.47 1.81
N ASP A 127 -1.78 9.62 1.82
CA ASP A 127 -2.31 10.79 1.13
C ASP A 127 -2.23 10.64 -0.41
N ARG A 128 -2.83 11.57 -1.13
CA ARG A 128 -2.91 11.55 -2.60
C ARG A 128 -2.29 12.81 -3.22
N THR A 129 -1.28 13.37 -2.58
CA THR A 129 -0.53 14.52 -3.12
C THR A 129 0.01 14.20 -4.50
N ALA A 130 -0.24 15.09 -5.45
CA ALA A 130 0.14 14.92 -6.84
C ALA A 130 1.66 15.03 -7.05
N GLY A 131 2.16 14.39 -8.10
CA GLY A 131 3.58 14.45 -8.49
C GLY A 131 4.50 13.70 -7.52
N ASP A 132 3.99 12.69 -6.84
CA ASP A 132 4.77 11.84 -5.98
C ASP A 132 5.68 10.89 -6.78
N GLU A 133 6.79 10.51 -6.18
CA GLU A 133 7.74 9.54 -6.72
C GLU A 133 8.03 8.47 -5.67
N GLY A 134 8.01 7.21 -6.11
CA GLY A 134 8.44 6.07 -5.32
C GLY A 134 9.87 5.68 -5.63
N SER A 135 10.74 5.63 -4.63
CA SER A 135 12.09 5.10 -4.75
C SER A 135 12.26 3.80 -3.98
N TYR A 136 13.02 2.87 -4.53
CA TYR A 136 13.16 1.49 -4.07
C TYR A 136 14.64 1.16 -3.87
N PRO A 137 15.16 1.21 -2.62
CA PRO A 137 16.60 1.03 -2.38
C PRO A 137 17.15 -0.30 -2.89
N ASN A 138 16.40 -1.38 -2.71
CA ASN A 138 16.87 -2.76 -2.94
C ASN A 138 16.50 -3.33 -4.33
N ASP A 139 15.67 -2.62 -5.09
CA ASP A 139 15.15 -3.14 -6.37
C ASP A 139 15.47 -2.15 -7.51
N ASP A 140 15.67 -2.66 -8.72
CA ASP A 140 15.93 -1.83 -9.91
C ASP A 140 14.62 -1.31 -10.50
N ILE A 141 13.88 -0.52 -9.73
CA ILE A 141 12.61 0.07 -10.11
C ILE A 141 12.50 1.47 -9.51
N LYS A 142 11.85 2.36 -10.19
CA LYS A 142 11.31 3.63 -9.69
C LYS A 142 9.88 3.82 -10.18
N ALA A 143 9.10 4.59 -9.45
CA ALA A 143 7.72 4.89 -9.78
C ALA A 143 7.49 6.39 -9.78
N GLU A 144 6.73 6.89 -10.74
CA GLU A 144 6.33 8.29 -10.87
C GLU A 144 4.82 8.36 -11.01
N LEU A 145 4.18 9.22 -10.22
CA LEU A 145 2.73 9.45 -10.31
C LEU A 145 2.48 10.50 -11.39
N ASP A 146 1.86 10.08 -12.49
CA ASP A 146 1.55 10.98 -13.60
C ASP A 146 0.39 11.95 -13.26
N PRO A 147 0.16 12.99 -14.07
CA PRO A 147 -0.91 13.97 -13.83
C PRO A 147 -2.32 13.35 -13.79
N ASP A 148 -2.52 12.18 -14.38
CA ASP A 148 -3.79 11.44 -14.37
C ASP A 148 -3.96 10.55 -13.12
N GLY A 149 -2.98 10.59 -12.20
CA GLY A 149 -2.98 9.80 -10.98
C GLY A 149 -2.65 8.32 -11.19
N GLN A 150 -1.92 8.00 -12.28
CA GLN A 150 -1.48 6.64 -12.57
C GLN A 150 0.01 6.49 -12.29
N TRP A 151 0.38 5.40 -11.62
CA TRP A 151 1.77 5.06 -11.39
C TRP A 151 2.43 4.56 -12.68
N ARG A 152 3.55 5.19 -13.07
CA ARG A 152 4.42 4.77 -14.16
C ARG A 152 5.70 4.18 -13.59
N PHE A 153 6.07 3.01 -14.08
CA PHE A 153 7.23 2.28 -13.57
C PHE A 153 8.32 2.19 -14.65
N SER A 154 9.55 2.38 -14.21
CA SER A 154 10.74 2.20 -15.04
C SER A 154 11.89 1.64 -14.20
N ARG A 155 12.95 1.17 -14.86
CA ARG A 155 14.22 0.89 -14.19
C ARG A 155 14.87 2.18 -13.71
N LYS A 156 15.85 2.07 -12.83
CA LYS A 156 16.58 3.24 -12.31
C LYS A 156 17.33 4.00 -13.41
N ASP A 157 17.72 3.33 -14.50
CA ASP A 157 18.32 3.94 -15.69
C ASP A 157 17.31 4.65 -16.61
N GLY A 158 16.01 4.54 -16.31
CA GLY A 158 14.92 5.16 -17.08
C GLY A 158 14.31 4.26 -18.15
N THR A 159 14.83 3.05 -18.37
CA THR A 159 14.21 2.12 -19.33
C THR A 159 12.87 1.59 -18.79
N PRO A 160 11.81 1.46 -19.61
CA PRO A 160 10.52 0.95 -19.15
C PRO A 160 10.56 -0.54 -18.81
N TYR A 161 9.62 -0.97 -17.99
CA TYR A 161 9.32 -2.37 -17.73
C TYR A 161 8.36 -2.91 -18.79
#